data_4fbb87fb16c133996d5538372a3804b4
#
_entry.id   4fbb87fb16c133996d5538372a3804b4
#
_cell.length_a   1.000
_cell.length_b   1.000
_cell.length_c   1.000
_cell.angle_alpha   90.00
_cell.angle_beta   90.00
_cell.angle_gamma   90.00
#
_symmetry.space_group_name_H-M   'P 1'
#
loop_
_entity.id
_entity.type
_entity.pdbx_description
1 polymer ?
#
loop_
_entity_poly.entity_id
_entity_poly.type
_entity_poly.pdbx_seq_one_letter_code
_entity_poly.pdbx_strand_id
1 'polypeptide(L)'
;MIRRKNNNDKECSVESSLEVGMLSKSTFNDQELDNYLRQGEIKASEKPPVPPQILWVGDCTIATFGNFSASTGKAKSKKTFNITAMVAAAVNNSTVLKYRASLPDGKRKILYFDTEQSRFHCHNVIERIYRLAGLSLTKEDKRIKFYGLREFTPTLRIALIDYVLRTFEDVGLVIIDGLRDLMYDINNAKESTDVMTMLMAWTSKYNLHIHCVLHLNKNDNNTRGHIGTELENKAETVLIISKNKQDSNISEVRPMHMRDKEFSSWAFHIDDNSLPVLDDGYHITVVKPKDKPLTSLPDDLHAKVLRTVFEGESPQRYLELVKAINQAYAQEGYKRGD
;
A
#
# COMPACT_ATOMS: atom_id res chain seq x y z
N MET A 1 28.36 44.02 -73.36
CA MET A 1 28.54 42.63 -72.82
C MET A 1 28.42 42.68 -71.35
N ILE A 2 27.26 42.31 -70.81
CA ILE A 2 26.94 42.46 -69.41
C ILE A 2 26.82 41.02 -68.84
N ARG A 3 27.68 40.66 -67.91
CA ARG A 3 27.55 39.39 -67.13
C ARG A 3 26.59 39.59 -66.01
N ARG A 4 25.51 38.82 -65.96
CA ARG A 4 24.62 38.67 -64.77
C ARG A 4 25.24 37.72 -63.75
N LYS A 5 25.29 38.21 -62.50
CA LYS A 5 25.59 37.39 -61.33
C LYS A 5 24.31 36.67 -60.88
N ASN A 6 24.39 35.37 -60.73
CA ASN A 6 23.38 34.55 -60.07
C ASN A 6 23.50 34.72 -58.55
N ASN A 7 22.42 35.08 -57.91
CA ASN A 7 22.25 34.98 -56.47
C ASN A 7 21.94 33.55 -56.09
N ASN A 8 22.77 32.99 -55.27
CA ASN A 8 22.47 31.74 -54.59
C ASN A 8 21.49 32.01 -53.43
N ASP A 9 20.33 31.43 -53.54
CA ASP A 9 19.38 31.29 -52.43
C ASP A 9 19.99 30.41 -51.35
N LYS A 10 20.19 30.99 -50.20
CA LYS A 10 20.50 30.23 -48.97
C LYS A 10 19.18 29.65 -48.47
N GLU A 11 18.98 28.38 -48.70
CA GLU A 11 18.04 27.58 -47.91
C GLU A 11 18.45 27.59 -46.46
N CYS A 12 17.61 28.19 -45.62
CA CYS A 12 17.72 28.16 -44.16
C CYS A 12 17.14 26.82 -43.70
N SER A 13 18.01 25.81 -43.59
CA SER A 13 17.67 24.59 -42.89
C SER A 13 17.60 24.89 -41.39
N VAL A 14 16.40 25.04 -40.88
CA VAL A 14 16.14 25.02 -39.42
C VAL A 14 16.25 23.57 -38.96
N GLU A 15 17.47 23.15 -38.65
CA GLU A 15 17.66 21.97 -37.81
C GLU A 15 17.15 22.30 -36.41
N SER A 16 15.96 21.85 -36.09
CA SER A 16 15.45 21.77 -34.74
C SER A 16 16.22 20.66 -34.01
N SER A 17 17.38 20.99 -33.45
CA SER A 17 18.03 20.16 -32.46
C SER A 17 17.20 20.21 -31.18
N LEU A 18 16.20 19.37 -31.10
CA LEU A 18 15.69 18.88 -29.83
C LEU A 18 16.80 18.02 -29.21
N GLU A 19 17.67 18.64 -28.45
CA GLU A 19 18.47 17.91 -27.45
C GLU A 19 17.50 17.31 -26.42
N VAL A 20 16.99 16.11 -26.75
CA VAL A 20 16.46 15.19 -25.77
C VAL A 20 17.65 14.80 -24.92
N GLY A 21 17.68 15.35 -23.68
CA GLY A 21 18.73 15.12 -22.72
C GLY A 21 19.10 13.64 -22.67
N MET A 22 20.40 13.38 -22.62
CA MET A 22 21.09 12.09 -22.56
C MET A 22 20.31 11.05 -21.77
N LEU A 23 19.50 10.26 -22.44
CA LEU A 23 19.32 8.88 -22.05
C LEU A 23 20.68 8.22 -22.32
N SER A 24 21.38 7.83 -21.25
CA SER A 24 22.57 7.00 -21.30
C SER A 24 22.38 5.93 -22.39
N LYS A 25 23.39 5.70 -23.23
CA LYS A 25 23.39 4.68 -24.29
C LYS A 25 22.63 3.46 -23.80
N SER A 26 21.50 3.16 -24.48
CA SER A 26 20.68 1.99 -24.17
C SER A 26 21.59 0.78 -24.04
N THR A 27 21.50 0.09 -22.91
CA THR A 27 22.23 -1.18 -22.68
C THR A 27 21.63 -2.31 -23.51
N PHE A 28 20.55 -2.06 -24.23
CA PHE A 28 19.79 -3.03 -25.02
C PHE A 28 20.03 -2.77 -26.50
N ASN A 29 20.17 -3.84 -27.29
CA ASN A 29 20.16 -3.76 -28.72
C ASN A 29 18.74 -3.77 -29.30
N ASP A 30 18.55 -3.35 -30.55
CA ASP A 30 17.23 -3.23 -31.17
C ASP A 30 16.45 -4.55 -31.21
N GLN A 31 17.15 -5.68 -31.38
CA GLN A 31 16.51 -7.00 -31.39
C GLN A 31 15.97 -7.40 -30.02
N GLU A 32 16.66 -7.03 -28.93
CA GLU A 32 16.16 -7.21 -27.56
C GLU A 32 14.94 -6.32 -27.31
N LEU A 33 15.01 -5.06 -27.74
CA LEU A 33 13.89 -4.11 -27.61
C LEU A 33 12.66 -4.60 -28.38
N ASP A 34 12.83 -5.07 -29.60
CA ASP A 34 11.74 -5.66 -30.40
C ASP A 34 11.11 -6.88 -29.72
N ASN A 35 11.92 -7.74 -29.10
CA ASN A 35 11.41 -8.88 -28.34
C ASN A 35 10.59 -8.44 -27.12
N TYR A 36 11.06 -7.46 -26.37
CA TYR A 36 10.29 -6.91 -25.24
C TYR A 36 9.00 -6.22 -25.69
N LEU A 37 9.03 -5.47 -26.78
CA LEU A 37 7.83 -4.84 -27.33
C LEU A 37 6.78 -5.87 -27.75
N ARG A 38 7.19 -6.96 -28.42
CA ARG A 38 6.28 -8.07 -28.78
C ARG A 38 5.66 -8.75 -27.57
N GLN A 39 6.42 -8.91 -26.48
CA GLN A 39 5.90 -9.46 -25.23
C GLN A 39 4.94 -8.49 -24.52
N GLY A 40 5.14 -7.19 -24.66
CA GLY A 40 4.31 -6.15 -24.06
C GLY A 40 3.09 -5.73 -24.91
N GLU A 41 3.02 -6.13 -26.18
CA GLU A 41 1.92 -5.76 -27.06
C GLU A 41 0.61 -6.42 -26.61
N ILE A 42 -0.43 -5.61 -26.39
CA ILE A 42 -1.79 -6.06 -26.06
C ILE A 42 -2.70 -5.70 -27.21
N LYS A 43 -3.37 -6.70 -27.81
CA LYS A 43 -4.25 -6.51 -28.96
C LYS A 43 -5.70 -6.42 -28.51
N ALA A 44 -6.48 -5.52 -29.12
CA ALA A 44 -7.90 -5.38 -28.84
C ALA A 44 -8.72 -6.67 -29.10
N SER A 45 -8.20 -7.57 -29.96
CA SER A 45 -8.79 -8.88 -30.23
C SER A 45 -8.50 -9.94 -29.17
N GLU A 46 -7.52 -9.69 -28.27
CA GLU A 46 -7.19 -10.61 -27.20
C GLU A 46 -8.24 -10.55 -26.10
N LYS A 47 -8.54 -11.70 -25.52
CA LYS A 47 -9.39 -11.81 -24.34
C LYS A 47 -8.55 -12.45 -23.23
N PRO A 48 -7.74 -11.68 -22.51
CA PRO A 48 -6.96 -12.21 -21.41
C PRO A 48 -7.90 -12.82 -20.36
N PRO A 49 -7.50 -13.92 -19.71
CA PRO A 49 -8.31 -14.53 -18.68
C PRO A 49 -8.47 -13.55 -17.51
N VAL A 50 -9.65 -13.56 -16.90
CA VAL A 50 -9.89 -12.78 -15.67
C VAL A 50 -8.99 -13.37 -14.56
N PRO A 51 -8.16 -12.55 -13.90
CA PRO A 51 -7.30 -13.04 -12.83
C PRO A 51 -8.13 -13.70 -11.71
N PRO A 52 -7.75 -14.88 -11.21
CA PRO A 52 -8.41 -15.49 -10.09
C PRO A 52 -8.43 -14.56 -8.87
N GLN A 53 -9.60 -14.28 -8.36
CA GLN A 53 -9.79 -13.62 -7.07
C GLN A 53 -9.55 -14.67 -5.98
N ILE A 54 -8.75 -14.35 -4.96
CA ILE A 54 -8.32 -15.34 -3.97
C ILE A 54 -8.65 -14.95 -2.52
N LEU A 55 -8.91 -13.67 -2.26
CA LEU A 55 -9.17 -13.18 -0.92
C LEU A 55 -10.20 -12.04 -0.93
N TRP A 56 -11.13 -12.08 0.03
CA TRP A 56 -12.23 -11.12 0.17
C TRP A 56 -12.43 -10.70 1.62
N VAL A 57 -13.00 -9.50 1.80
CA VAL A 57 -13.67 -9.06 3.03
C VAL A 57 -15.14 -8.82 2.70
N GLY A 58 -16.03 -9.66 3.21
CA GLY A 58 -17.41 -9.71 2.73
C GLY A 58 -17.46 -10.04 1.24
N ASP A 59 -18.10 -9.16 0.44
CA ASP A 59 -18.19 -9.29 -1.02
C ASP A 59 -17.12 -8.49 -1.77
N CYS A 60 -16.20 -7.84 -1.05
CA CYS A 60 -15.19 -6.97 -1.65
C CYS A 60 -13.89 -7.74 -1.86
N THR A 61 -13.41 -7.81 -3.08
CA THR A 61 -12.14 -8.46 -3.44
C THR A 61 -10.97 -7.64 -2.93
N ILE A 62 -10.06 -8.28 -2.20
CA ILE A 62 -8.85 -7.63 -1.68
C ILE A 62 -7.55 -8.21 -2.26
N ALA A 63 -7.62 -9.34 -2.94
CA ALA A 63 -6.47 -9.98 -3.57
C ALA A 63 -6.85 -10.80 -4.82
N THR A 64 -6.13 -10.54 -5.93
CA THR A 64 -6.19 -11.30 -7.18
C THR A 64 -4.80 -11.74 -7.60
N PHE A 65 -4.70 -12.81 -8.40
CA PHE A 65 -3.42 -13.22 -8.98
C PHE A 65 -2.87 -12.16 -9.93
N GLY A 66 -1.53 -12.09 -10.03
CA GLY A 66 -0.83 -11.09 -10.83
C GLY A 66 -0.76 -9.70 -10.19
N ASN A 67 -1.30 -9.53 -8.98
CA ASN A 67 -1.32 -8.28 -8.24
C ASN A 67 -0.73 -8.41 -6.83
N PHE A 68 -0.52 -7.27 -6.18
CA PHE A 68 -0.13 -7.24 -4.78
C PHE A 68 -1.00 -6.27 -3.97
N SER A 69 -1.08 -6.50 -2.68
CA SER A 69 -1.81 -5.69 -1.73
C SER A 69 -0.98 -5.42 -0.48
N ALA A 70 -1.46 -4.56 0.40
CA ALA A 70 -0.73 -4.26 1.63
C ALA A 70 -1.64 -4.05 2.84
N SER A 71 -1.08 -4.34 4.01
CA SER A 71 -1.58 -3.92 5.31
C SER A 71 -0.66 -2.87 5.91
N THR A 72 -1.20 -1.70 6.22
CA THR A 72 -0.47 -0.60 6.85
C THR A 72 -0.99 -0.29 8.24
N GLY A 73 -0.24 0.45 9.03
CA GLY A 73 -0.66 0.87 10.37
C GLY A 73 0.53 1.27 11.23
N LYS A 74 0.27 2.03 12.29
CA LYS A 74 1.30 2.46 13.25
C LYS A 74 1.95 1.26 13.93
N ALA A 75 3.13 1.44 14.50
CA ALA A 75 3.77 0.40 15.31
C ALA A 75 2.82 -0.10 16.41
N LYS A 76 2.82 -1.41 16.65
CA LYS A 76 1.98 -2.08 17.67
C LYS A 76 0.46 -2.00 17.41
N SER A 77 0.01 -1.70 16.17
CA SER A 77 -1.41 -1.72 15.80
C SER A 77 -1.99 -3.12 15.56
N LYS A 78 -1.24 -4.18 15.87
CA LYS A 78 -1.63 -5.58 15.71
C LYS A 78 -1.78 -6.05 14.23
N LYS A 79 -1.01 -5.44 13.30
CA LYS A 79 -0.98 -5.85 11.88
C LYS A 79 -0.72 -7.34 11.71
N THR A 80 0.31 -7.88 12.35
CA THR A 80 0.66 -9.31 12.27
C THR A 80 -0.47 -10.22 12.76
N PHE A 81 -1.25 -9.82 13.77
CA PHE A 81 -2.45 -10.57 14.19
C PHE A 81 -3.52 -10.57 13.08
N ASN A 82 -3.73 -9.45 12.44
CA ASN A 82 -4.64 -9.35 11.29
C ASN A 82 -4.20 -10.26 10.14
N ILE A 83 -2.90 -10.26 9.81
CA ILE A 83 -2.33 -11.12 8.76
C ILE A 83 -2.47 -12.59 9.09
N THR A 84 -2.32 -13.00 10.37
CA THR A 84 -2.50 -14.42 10.75
C THR A 84 -3.91 -14.93 10.45
N ALA A 85 -4.94 -14.09 10.61
CA ALA A 85 -6.32 -14.46 10.24
C ALA A 85 -6.48 -14.62 8.72
N MET A 86 -5.89 -13.71 7.94
CA MET A 86 -5.87 -13.79 6.47
C MET A 86 -5.19 -15.07 5.98
N VAL A 87 -4.02 -15.39 6.54
CA VAL A 87 -3.27 -16.62 6.19
C VAL A 87 -4.03 -17.87 6.60
N ALA A 88 -4.62 -17.90 7.80
CA ALA A 88 -5.41 -19.03 8.26
C ALA A 88 -6.63 -19.29 7.36
N ALA A 89 -7.33 -18.24 6.92
CA ALA A 89 -8.40 -18.36 5.95
C ALA A 89 -7.90 -18.98 4.63
N ALA A 90 -6.73 -18.53 4.14
CA ALA A 90 -6.13 -18.99 2.89
C ALA A 90 -5.67 -20.46 2.96
N VAL A 91 -5.09 -20.90 4.07
CA VAL A 91 -4.66 -22.30 4.26
C VAL A 91 -5.81 -23.27 4.03
N ASN A 92 -6.99 -22.98 4.55
CA ASN A 92 -8.15 -23.88 4.48
C ASN A 92 -9.16 -23.53 3.39
N ASN A 93 -8.95 -22.47 2.60
CA ASN A 93 -10.00 -21.92 1.72
C ASN A 93 -11.31 -21.71 2.49
N SER A 94 -11.23 -21.02 3.60
CA SER A 94 -12.33 -20.82 4.56
C SER A 94 -12.50 -19.35 4.91
N THR A 95 -13.32 -19.10 5.92
CA THR A 95 -13.48 -17.75 6.50
C THR A 95 -12.91 -17.72 7.91
N VAL A 96 -12.04 -16.73 8.18
CA VAL A 96 -11.51 -16.44 9.52
C VAL A 96 -11.66 -14.93 9.77
N LEU A 97 -12.27 -14.54 10.86
CA LEU A 97 -12.77 -13.19 11.10
C LEU A 97 -13.67 -12.73 9.93
N LYS A 98 -13.29 -11.66 9.23
CA LYS A 98 -14.00 -11.20 8.01
C LYS A 98 -13.28 -11.60 6.71
N TYR A 99 -12.14 -12.30 6.78
CA TYR A 99 -11.40 -12.75 5.60
C TYR A 99 -11.96 -14.08 5.10
N ARG A 100 -12.44 -14.08 3.87
CA ARG A 100 -12.78 -15.30 3.10
C ARG A 100 -11.69 -15.52 2.06
N ALA A 101 -11.21 -16.75 1.93
CA ALA A 101 -10.19 -17.11 0.97
C ALA A 101 -10.60 -18.31 0.11
N SER A 102 -10.11 -18.33 -1.15
CA SER A 102 -10.27 -19.46 -2.08
C SER A 102 -9.10 -19.46 -3.06
N LEU A 103 -8.05 -20.19 -2.71
CA LEU A 103 -6.92 -20.41 -3.60
C LEU A 103 -7.25 -21.56 -4.57
N PRO A 104 -6.98 -21.41 -5.87
CA PRO A 104 -7.20 -22.48 -6.85
C PRO A 104 -6.39 -23.74 -6.57
N ASP A 105 -6.87 -24.88 -7.02
CA ASP A 105 -6.08 -26.12 -7.02
C ASP A 105 -4.80 -25.92 -7.83
N GLY A 106 -3.71 -26.51 -7.34
CA GLY A 106 -2.38 -26.27 -7.92
C GLY A 106 -1.71 -24.96 -7.51
N LYS A 107 -2.39 -24.07 -6.75
CA LYS A 107 -1.85 -22.80 -6.20
C LYS A 107 -2.16 -22.66 -4.71
N ARG A 108 -2.06 -23.77 -3.97
CA ARG A 108 -2.47 -23.87 -2.56
C ARG A 108 -1.35 -23.54 -1.57
N LYS A 109 -0.12 -23.35 -2.03
CA LYS A 109 1.01 -23.06 -1.16
C LYS A 109 1.04 -21.59 -0.77
N ILE A 110 1.30 -21.34 0.51
CA ILE A 110 1.46 -20.02 1.12
C ILE A 110 2.89 -19.90 1.61
N LEU A 111 3.57 -18.83 1.21
CA LEU A 111 4.89 -18.48 1.69
C LEU A 111 4.80 -17.27 2.62
N TYR A 112 5.40 -17.35 3.79
CA TYR A 112 5.48 -16.24 4.74
C TYR A 112 6.94 -15.88 4.98
N PHE A 113 7.31 -14.65 4.69
CA PHE A 113 8.63 -14.08 4.95
C PHE A 113 8.51 -13.01 6.02
N ASP A 114 9.11 -13.24 7.18
CA ASP A 114 9.20 -12.27 8.27
C ASP A 114 10.62 -11.68 8.30
N THR A 115 10.72 -10.36 8.18
CA THR A 115 12.02 -9.66 8.10
C THR A 115 12.39 -8.93 9.39
N GLU A 116 11.45 -8.85 10.34
CA GLU A 116 11.60 -8.01 11.55
C GLU A 116 11.75 -8.83 12.84
N GLN A 117 11.05 -9.96 12.96
CA GLN A 117 10.88 -10.63 14.24
C GLN A 117 11.98 -11.66 14.50
N SER A 118 12.27 -11.89 15.80
CA SER A 118 13.14 -12.98 16.22
C SER A 118 12.48 -14.34 15.96
N ARG A 119 13.28 -15.40 15.90
CA ARG A 119 12.80 -16.78 15.67
C ARG A 119 11.68 -17.20 16.64
N PHE A 120 11.77 -16.80 17.89
CA PHE A 120 10.73 -17.07 18.90
C PHE A 120 9.40 -16.39 18.53
N HIS A 121 9.43 -15.12 18.14
CA HIS A 121 8.21 -14.40 17.77
C HIS A 121 7.64 -14.88 16.43
N CYS A 122 8.48 -15.25 15.46
CA CYS A 122 8.04 -15.93 14.23
C CYS A 122 7.31 -17.23 14.55
N HIS A 123 7.80 -18.02 15.50
CA HIS A 123 7.13 -19.24 15.94
C HIS A 123 5.74 -18.96 16.54
N ASN A 124 5.59 -17.91 17.35
CA ASN A 124 4.29 -17.50 17.87
C ASN A 124 3.31 -17.07 16.74
N VAL A 125 3.81 -16.50 15.64
CA VAL A 125 3.00 -16.22 14.45
C VAL A 125 2.52 -17.52 13.79
N ILE A 126 3.41 -18.48 13.63
CA ILE A 126 3.07 -19.82 13.09
C ILE A 126 2.01 -20.50 13.97
N GLU A 127 2.22 -20.57 15.28
CA GLU A 127 1.25 -21.16 16.21
C GLU A 127 -0.12 -20.52 16.11
N ARG A 128 -0.18 -19.19 15.98
CA ARG A 128 -1.44 -18.45 15.82
C ARG A 128 -2.14 -18.84 14.52
N ILE A 129 -1.40 -18.90 13.40
CA ILE A 129 -1.97 -19.32 12.10
C ILE A 129 -2.52 -20.74 12.22
N TYR A 130 -1.76 -21.67 12.81
CA TYR A 130 -2.17 -23.06 12.97
C TYR A 130 -3.42 -23.21 13.84
N ARG A 131 -3.48 -22.51 14.98
CA ARG A 131 -4.66 -22.51 15.86
C ARG A 131 -5.89 -21.94 15.15
N LEU A 132 -5.76 -20.81 14.46
CA LEU A 132 -6.86 -20.19 13.72
C LEU A 132 -7.35 -21.08 12.55
N ALA A 133 -6.44 -21.83 11.93
CA ALA A 133 -6.76 -22.77 10.87
C ALA A 133 -7.20 -24.17 11.39
N GLY A 134 -7.20 -24.41 12.70
CA GLY A 134 -7.52 -25.73 13.27
C GLY A 134 -6.50 -26.82 12.93
N LEU A 135 -5.23 -26.44 12.68
CA LEU A 135 -4.14 -27.35 12.33
C LEU A 135 -3.42 -27.87 13.60
N SER A 136 -2.85 -29.07 13.49
CA SER A 136 -2.03 -29.64 14.55
C SER A 136 -0.69 -28.95 14.64
N LEU A 137 -0.28 -28.54 15.85
CA LEU A 137 1.03 -27.97 16.10
C LEU A 137 2.18 -29.00 16.11
N THR A 138 1.85 -30.28 16.12
CA THR A 138 2.85 -31.37 16.14
C THR A 138 3.21 -31.90 14.75
N LYS A 139 2.56 -31.40 13.70
CA LYS A 139 2.77 -31.83 12.32
C LYS A 139 2.85 -30.62 11.38
N GLU A 140 3.91 -30.58 10.58
CA GLU A 140 4.07 -29.57 9.55
C GLU A 140 3.01 -29.69 8.45
N ASP A 141 2.34 -28.58 8.16
CA ASP A 141 1.43 -28.51 7.00
C ASP A 141 2.21 -28.14 5.74
N LYS A 142 2.08 -28.96 4.70
CA LYS A 142 2.81 -28.77 3.43
C LYS A 142 2.37 -27.54 2.65
N ARG A 143 1.19 -26.98 2.96
CA ARG A 143 0.62 -25.82 2.29
C ARG A 143 1.25 -24.50 2.76
N ILE A 144 1.90 -24.47 3.91
CA ILE A 144 2.53 -23.26 4.45
C ILE A 144 4.04 -23.47 4.66
N LYS A 145 4.82 -22.48 4.24
CA LYS A 145 6.25 -22.35 4.54
C LYS A 145 6.52 -20.98 5.12
N PHE A 146 7.24 -20.96 6.23
CA PHE A 146 7.58 -19.74 6.96
C PHE A 146 9.09 -19.56 7.04
N TYR A 147 9.57 -18.37 6.70
CA TYR A 147 10.98 -18.01 6.67
C TYR A 147 11.24 -16.76 7.52
N GLY A 148 12.06 -16.86 8.57
CA GLY A 148 12.56 -15.71 9.32
C GLY A 148 13.82 -15.17 8.66
N LEU A 149 13.76 -13.95 8.15
CA LEU A 149 14.84 -13.33 7.38
C LEU A 149 15.52 -12.16 8.10
N ARG A 150 15.23 -11.95 9.36
CA ARG A 150 15.70 -10.80 10.15
C ARG A 150 17.21 -10.59 10.09
N GLU A 151 17.99 -11.67 10.11
CA GLU A 151 19.46 -11.62 10.24
C GLU A 151 20.18 -11.36 8.92
N PHE A 152 19.44 -11.32 7.80
CA PHE A 152 20.02 -11.14 6.47
C PHE A 152 19.96 -9.68 6.00
N THR A 153 20.88 -9.31 5.09
CA THR A 153 20.88 -7.99 4.45
C THR A 153 19.71 -7.85 3.47
N PRO A 154 19.26 -6.62 3.14
CA PRO A 154 18.18 -6.39 2.15
C PRO A 154 18.41 -7.12 0.84
N THR A 155 19.60 -7.03 0.26
CA THR A 155 19.95 -7.73 -0.99
C THR A 155 19.83 -9.25 -0.87
N LEU A 156 20.30 -9.83 0.25
CA LEU A 156 20.20 -11.28 0.47
C LEU A 156 18.74 -11.71 0.72
N ARG A 157 17.94 -10.90 1.41
CA ARG A 157 16.49 -11.16 1.57
C ARG A 157 15.78 -11.26 0.23
N ILE A 158 16.03 -10.30 -0.67
CA ILE A 158 15.47 -10.29 -2.03
C ILE A 158 15.91 -11.57 -2.78
N ALA A 159 17.18 -11.89 -2.75
CA ALA A 159 17.71 -13.09 -3.43
C ALA A 159 17.09 -14.39 -2.88
N LEU A 160 16.90 -14.49 -1.57
CA LEU A 160 16.26 -15.66 -0.93
C LEU A 160 14.78 -15.77 -1.30
N ILE A 161 14.03 -14.65 -1.30
CA ILE A 161 12.63 -14.64 -1.72
C ILE A 161 12.52 -15.08 -3.18
N ASP A 162 13.30 -14.51 -4.08
CA ASP A 162 13.30 -14.88 -5.49
C ASP A 162 13.68 -16.36 -5.70
N TYR A 163 14.66 -16.86 -4.96
CA TYR A 163 15.04 -18.27 -5.01
C TYR A 163 13.88 -19.19 -4.60
N VAL A 164 13.19 -18.87 -3.50
CA VAL A 164 12.05 -19.66 -3.00
C VAL A 164 10.90 -19.62 -4.00
N LEU A 165 10.59 -18.45 -4.58
CA LEU A 165 9.55 -18.30 -5.61
C LEU A 165 9.83 -19.13 -6.87
N ARG A 166 11.11 -19.29 -7.25
CA ARG A 166 11.50 -20.16 -8.37
C ARG A 166 11.44 -21.64 -8.03
N THR A 167 11.55 -21.99 -6.74
CA THR A 167 11.60 -23.38 -6.27
C THR A 167 10.22 -24.02 -6.17
N PHE A 168 9.18 -23.24 -5.85
CA PHE A 168 7.82 -23.74 -5.67
C PHE A 168 6.90 -23.23 -6.77
N GLU A 169 6.29 -24.13 -7.53
CA GLU A 169 5.36 -23.80 -8.62
C GLU A 169 3.91 -23.59 -8.13
N ASP A 170 3.54 -24.23 -7.01
CA ASP A 170 2.18 -24.27 -6.44
C ASP A 170 1.87 -23.10 -5.49
N VAL A 171 2.65 -22.02 -5.52
CA VAL A 171 2.47 -20.84 -4.69
C VAL A 171 1.29 -20.01 -5.19
N GLY A 172 0.32 -19.72 -4.30
CA GLY A 172 -0.79 -18.83 -4.57
C GLY A 172 -0.72 -17.52 -3.78
N LEU A 173 -0.25 -17.58 -2.54
CA LEU A 173 -0.17 -16.41 -1.67
C LEU A 173 1.22 -16.27 -1.07
N VAL A 174 1.76 -15.07 -1.09
CA VAL A 174 3.02 -14.70 -0.43
C VAL A 174 2.75 -13.58 0.56
N ILE A 175 3.26 -13.70 1.77
CA ILE A 175 3.27 -12.64 2.77
C ILE A 175 4.70 -12.14 2.93
N ILE A 176 4.89 -10.82 2.87
CA ILE A 176 6.15 -10.14 3.21
C ILE A 176 5.87 -9.23 4.41
N ASP A 177 6.14 -9.72 5.61
CA ASP A 177 5.95 -8.95 6.85
C ASP A 177 7.23 -8.18 7.17
N GLY A 178 7.22 -6.90 6.76
CA GLY A 178 8.34 -5.98 6.83
C GLY A 178 8.90 -5.59 5.45
N LEU A 179 8.05 -5.15 4.52
CA LEU A 179 8.46 -4.73 3.17
C LEU A 179 9.61 -3.71 3.17
N ARG A 180 9.63 -2.81 4.16
CA ARG A 180 10.70 -1.82 4.35
C ARG A 180 12.10 -2.45 4.40
N ASP A 181 12.20 -3.63 4.95
CA ASP A 181 13.49 -4.27 5.21
C ASP A 181 14.10 -4.95 3.96
N LEU A 182 13.44 -4.84 2.82
CA LEU A 182 14.00 -5.19 1.51
C LEU A 182 14.83 -4.06 0.89
N MET A 183 15.01 -2.93 1.58
CA MET A 183 15.77 -1.78 1.10
C MET A 183 16.67 -1.22 2.20
N TYR A 184 17.72 -0.53 1.80
CA TYR A 184 18.65 0.14 2.70
C TYR A 184 18.10 1.50 3.16
N ASP A 185 17.53 2.28 2.24
CA ASP A 185 16.95 3.59 2.53
C ASP A 185 15.52 3.73 1.98
N ILE A 186 14.56 3.87 2.90
CA ILE A 186 13.13 4.06 2.58
C ILE A 186 12.80 5.37 1.86
N ASN A 187 13.71 6.35 1.92
CA ASN A 187 13.57 7.63 1.26
C ASN A 187 14.28 7.65 -0.11
N ASN A 188 14.95 6.57 -0.48
CA ASN A 188 15.54 6.44 -1.79
C ASN A 188 14.46 6.08 -2.82
N ALA A 189 14.16 7.04 -3.71
CA ALA A 189 13.13 6.88 -4.73
C ALA A 189 13.46 5.73 -5.71
N LYS A 190 14.75 5.56 -6.05
CA LYS A 190 15.19 4.48 -6.95
C LYS A 190 14.97 3.10 -6.31
N GLU A 191 15.45 2.88 -5.09
CA GLU A 191 15.24 1.61 -4.38
C GLU A 191 13.75 1.30 -4.22
N SER A 192 12.93 2.32 -3.90
CA SER A 192 11.48 2.17 -3.79
C SER A 192 10.85 1.72 -5.10
N THR A 193 11.24 2.32 -6.22
CA THR A 193 10.77 1.94 -7.56
C THR A 193 11.23 0.54 -7.93
N ASP A 194 12.48 0.19 -7.64
CA ASP A 194 13.06 -1.14 -7.92
C ASP A 194 12.28 -2.24 -7.16
N VAL A 195 12.01 -2.04 -5.86
CA VAL A 195 11.22 -2.99 -5.06
C VAL A 195 9.79 -3.13 -5.59
N MET A 196 9.11 -2.04 -5.94
CA MET A 196 7.76 -2.12 -6.53
C MET A 196 7.76 -2.84 -7.87
N THR A 197 8.74 -2.55 -8.73
CA THR A 197 8.89 -3.22 -10.03
C THR A 197 9.10 -4.72 -9.84
N MET A 198 9.92 -5.11 -8.87
CA MET A 198 10.17 -6.50 -8.51
C MET A 198 8.90 -7.21 -8.02
N LEU A 199 8.08 -6.58 -7.15
CA LEU A 199 6.80 -7.16 -6.70
C LEU A 199 5.86 -7.39 -7.89
N MET A 200 5.72 -6.41 -8.78
CA MET A 200 4.90 -6.54 -10.00
C MET A 200 5.42 -7.66 -10.90
N ALA A 201 6.73 -7.76 -11.09
CA ALA A 201 7.34 -8.82 -11.89
C ALA A 201 7.11 -10.21 -11.29
N TRP A 202 7.29 -10.37 -9.98
CA TRP A 202 7.06 -11.64 -9.30
C TRP A 202 5.59 -12.08 -9.36
N THR A 203 4.65 -11.17 -9.09
CA THR A 203 3.21 -11.49 -9.11
C THR A 203 2.77 -11.93 -10.50
N SER A 204 3.22 -11.26 -11.56
CA SER A 204 2.91 -11.59 -12.94
C SER A 204 3.61 -12.89 -13.38
N LYS A 205 4.94 -12.98 -13.21
CA LYS A 205 5.75 -14.11 -13.66
C LYS A 205 5.33 -15.44 -13.05
N TYR A 206 5.04 -15.45 -11.74
CA TYR A 206 4.70 -16.66 -10.99
C TYR A 206 3.19 -16.87 -10.85
N ASN A 207 2.38 -15.96 -11.37
CA ASN A 207 0.91 -15.98 -11.30
C ASN A 207 0.44 -16.28 -9.86
N LEU A 208 0.74 -15.36 -8.95
CA LEU A 208 0.43 -15.42 -7.52
C LEU A 208 0.05 -14.03 -6.99
N HIS A 209 -0.38 -13.96 -5.74
CA HIS A 209 -0.60 -12.71 -5.04
C HIS A 209 0.45 -12.50 -3.94
N ILE A 210 0.94 -11.25 -3.79
CA ILE A 210 1.84 -10.85 -2.70
C ILE A 210 1.09 -9.88 -1.78
N HIS A 211 1.02 -10.17 -0.49
CA HIS A 211 0.51 -9.25 0.52
C HIS A 211 1.66 -8.73 1.38
N CYS A 212 1.86 -7.42 1.37
CA CYS A 212 2.96 -6.76 2.08
C CYS A 212 2.49 -6.11 3.39
N VAL A 213 3.40 -6.01 4.36
CA VAL A 213 3.16 -5.23 5.58
C VAL A 213 4.12 -4.04 5.61
N LEU A 214 3.56 -2.85 5.83
CA LEU A 214 4.33 -1.62 5.93
C LEU A 214 3.86 -0.77 7.12
N HIS A 215 4.80 -0.06 7.77
CA HIS A 215 4.47 0.86 8.86
C HIS A 215 4.07 2.24 8.33
N LEU A 216 3.08 2.86 8.98
CA LEU A 216 2.77 4.28 8.79
C LEU A 216 3.79 5.16 9.51
N ASN A 217 3.85 6.43 9.11
CA ASN A 217 4.57 7.47 9.82
C ASN A 217 4.04 7.64 11.25
N LYS A 218 4.90 8.13 12.15
CA LYS A 218 4.49 8.37 13.55
C LYS A 218 3.51 9.53 13.68
N ASN A 219 3.68 10.59 12.89
CA ASN A 219 3.03 11.88 13.06
C ASN A 219 1.78 12.07 12.20
N ASP A 220 1.65 11.33 11.11
CA ASP A 220 0.51 11.37 10.21
C ASP A 220 0.00 9.95 9.89
N ASN A 221 -1.04 9.83 9.08
CA ASN A 221 -1.57 8.55 8.64
C ASN A 221 -1.04 8.14 7.25
N ASN A 222 -0.02 8.83 6.73
CA ASN A 222 0.59 8.50 5.46
C ASN A 222 1.55 7.32 5.64
N THR A 223 1.71 6.54 4.61
CA THR A 223 2.70 5.46 4.58
C THR A 223 4.11 6.03 4.62
N ARG A 224 5.03 5.29 5.21
CA ARG A 224 6.36 5.80 5.53
C ARG A 224 7.30 5.78 4.33
N GLY A 225 7.86 6.95 3.97
CA GLY A 225 8.90 7.10 2.95
C GLY A 225 8.36 6.98 1.52
N HIS A 226 9.25 7.06 0.53
CA HIS A 226 8.90 6.92 -0.88
C HIS A 226 8.26 5.56 -1.19
N ILE A 227 8.72 4.48 -0.54
CA ILE A 227 8.16 3.15 -0.70
C ILE A 227 6.66 3.11 -0.37
N GLY A 228 6.23 3.88 0.63
CA GLY A 228 4.82 3.97 1.01
C GLY A 228 3.97 4.59 -0.09
N THR A 229 4.39 5.72 -0.64
CA THR A 229 3.69 6.40 -1.73
C THR A 229 3.62 5.51 -2.98
N GLU A 230 4.72 4.86 -3.35
CA GLU A 230 4.77 3.94 -4.48
C GLU A 230 3.84 2.73 -4.28
N LEU A 231 3.78 2.21 -3.05
CA LEU A 231 2.89 1.10 -2.70
C LEU A 231 1.42 1.50 -2.81
N GLU A 232 1.03 2.66 -2.28
CA GLU A 232 -0.34 3.18 -2.37
C GLU A 232 -0.79 3.36 -3.82
N ASN A 233 0.10 3.83 -4.70
CA ASN A 233 -0.21 4.07 -6.10
C ASN A 233 -0.35 2.78 -6.93
N LYS A 234 0.35 1.70 -6.57
CA LYS A 234 0.47 0.49 -7.40
C LYS A 234 -0.25 -0.73 -6.84
N ALA A 235 -0.49 -0.78 -5.54
CA ALA A 235 -1.21 -1.88 -4.90
C ALA A 235 -2.67 -1.97 -5.36
N GLU A 236 -3.18 -3.19 -5.48
CA GLU A 236 -4.60 -3.47 -5.74
C GLU A 236 -5.47 -3.04 -4.56
N THR A 237 -4.99 -3.29 -3.35
CA THR A 237 -5.68 -2.97 -2.10
C THR A 237 -4.67 -2.56 -1.04
N VAL A 238 -4.98 -1.51 -0.31
CA VAL A 238 -4.26 -1.10 0.90
C VAL A 238 -5.23 -1.08 2.07
N LEU A 239 -4.94 -1.87 3.09
CA LEU A 239 -5.68 -1.93 4.35
C LEU A 239 -4.96 -1.11 5.42
N ILE A 240 -5.70 -0.41 6.25
CA ILE A 240 -5.14 0.25 7.43
C ILE A 240 -5.62 -0.44 8.70
N ILE A 241 -4.66 -0.84 9.54
CA ILE A 241 -4.91 -1.42 10.85
C ILE A 241 -4.53 -0.40 11.92
N SER A 242 -5.51 0.01 12.71
CA SER A 242 -5.33 1.03 13.75
C SER A 242 -5.86 0.54 15.10
N LYS A 243 -5.20 0.93 16.19
CA LYS A 243 -5.78 0.76 17.52
C LYS A 243 -6.92 1.72 17.71
N ASN A 244 -7.98 1.27 18.36
CA ASN A 244 -9.02 2.15 18.82
C ASN A 244 -8.44 3.14 19.85
N LYS A 245 -8.92 4.40 19.83
CA LYS A 245 -8.43 5.45 20.73
C LYS A 245 -8.97 5.34 22.14
N GLN A 246 -10.15 4.76 22.28
CA GLN A 246 -10.84 4.62 23.56
C GLN A 246 -10.46 3.31 24.25
N ASP A 247 -10.33 2.22 23.47
CA ASP A 247 -9.90 0.92 23.96
C ASP A 247 -8.72 0.40 23.14
N SER A 248 -7.54 0.39 23.75
CA SER A 248 -6.30 -0.09 23.11
C SER A 248 -6.29 -1.60 22.83
N ASN A 249 -7.24 -2.36 23.39
CA ASN A 249 -7.39 -3.79 23.14
C ASN A 249 -8.07 -4.05 21.81
N ILE A 250 -8.84 -3.09 21.29
CA ILE A 250 -9.53 -3.18 20.02
C ILE A 250 -8.62 -2.65 18.90
N SER A 251 -8.59 -3.38 17.80
CA SER A 251 -7.95 -2.96 16.55
C SER A 251 -8.98 -2.93 15.43
N GLU A 252 -8.98 -1.84 14.68
CA GLU A 252 -9.86 -1.61 13.54
C GLU A 252 -9.15 -1.95 12.24
N VAL A 253 -9.86 -2.57 11.31
CA VAL A 253 -9.44 -2.81 9.93
C VAL A 253 -10.33 -2.01 9.00
N ARG A 254 -9.70 -1.15 8.20
CA ARG A 254 -10.40 -0.26 7.26
C ARG A 254 -9.76 -0.36 5.88
N PRO A 255 -10.54 -0.19 4.79
CA PRO A 255 -9.97 0.06 3.49
C PRO A 255 -9.28 1.43 3.51
N MET A 256 -8.12 1.55 2.86
CA MET A 256 -7.44 2.82 2.62
C MET A 256 -7.49 3.16 1.13
N HIS A 257 -7.14 2.18 0.28
CA HIS A 257 -7.26 2.24 -1.17
C HIS A 257 -7.71 0.89 -1.69
N MET A 258 -8.69 0.87 -2.57
CA MET A 258 -9.18 -0.36 -3.21
C MET A 258 -9.47 -0.11 -4.68
N ARG A 259 -9.09 -1.07 -5.54
CA ARG A 259 -9.52 -1.06 -6.96
C ARG A 259 -10.97 -1.51 -7.13
N ASP A 260 -11.42 -2.40 -6.24
CA ASP A 260 -12.83 -2.82 -6.14
C ASP A 260 -13.60 -1.91 -5.19
N LYS A 261 -14.87 -2.17 -4.96
CA LYS A 261 -15.70 -1.47 -3.96
C LYS A 261 -15.09 -1.62 -2.56
N GLU A 262 -15.27 -0.62 -1.75
CA GLU A 262 -14.81 -0.63 -0.35
C GLU A 262 -15.75 -1.45 0.53
N PHE A 263 -15.17 -2.20 1.47
CA PHE A 263 -15.91 -2.89 2.52
C PHE A 263 -16.14 -1.99 3.73
N SER A 264 -17.16 -2.28 4.52
CA SER A 264 -17.38 -1.62 5.81
C SER A 264 -16.29 -1.99 6.80
N SER A 265 -15.71 -0.99 7.45
CA SER A 265 -14.69 -1.21 8.49
C SER A 265 -15.20 -2.16 9.58
N TRP A 266 -14.30 -2.94 10.14
CA TRP A 266 -14.59 -3.90 11.20
C TRP A 266 -13.48 -3.91 12.24
N ALA A 267 -13.71 -4.56 13.38
CA ALA A 267 -12.77 -4.57 14.49
C ALA A 267 -12.54 -5.97 15.05
N PHE A 268 -11.42 -6.14 15.72
CA PHE A 268 -11.06 -7.35 16.45
C PHE A 268 -10.30 -6.99 17.72
N HIS A 269 -10.36 -7.86 18.70
CA HIS A 269 -9.52 -7.82 19.89
C HIS A 269 -8.67 -9.09 19.97
N ILE A 270 -7.73 -9.12 20.89
CA ILE A 270 -6.92 -10.30 21.16
C ILE A 270 -7.43 -10.96 22.45
N ASP A 271 -7.79 -12.23 22.35
CA ASP A 271 -8.26 -13.01 23.50
C ASP A 271 -7.10 -13.45 24.43
N ASP A 272 -7.44 -14.11 25.53
CA ASP A 272 -6.48 -14.61 26.51
C ASP A 272 -5.54 -15.70 25.92
N ASN A 273 -5.93 -16.33 24.83
CA ASN A 273 -5.12 -17.31 24.11
C ASN A 273 -4.21 -16.68 23.06
N SER A 274 -4.13 -15.35 23.03
CA SER A 274 -3.37 -14.58 22.03
C SER A 274 -3.87 -14.80 20.60
N LEU A 275 -5.17 -15.02 20.40
CA LEU A 275 -5.82 -15.14 19.09
C LEU A 275 -6.63 -13.88 18.79
N PRO A 276 -6.67 -13.41 17.54
CA PRO A 276 -7.58 -12.35 17.13
C PRO A 276 -9.01 -12.89 17.05
N VAL A 277 -9.93 -12.22 17.72
CA VAL A 277 -11.36 -12.53 17.76
C VAL A 277 -12.14 -11.33 17.23
N LEU A 278 -13.15 -11.61 16.38
CA LEU A 278 -14.00 -10.58 15.80
C LEU A 278 -14.80 -9.87 16.92
N ASP A 279 -14.85 -8.56 16.83
CA ASP A 279 -15.68 -7.73 17.71
C ASP A 279 -16.96 -7.30 16.95
N ASP A 280 -17.98 -8.15 16.98
CA ASP A 280 -19.26 -7.92 16.28
C ASP A 280 -20.09 -6.82 16.94
N GLY A 281 -19.84 -6.47 18.21
CA GLY A 281 -20.49 -5.37 18.92
C GLY A 281 -19.88 -4.01 18.67
N TYR A 282 -18.75 -3.96 17.97
CA TYR A 282 -18.03 -2.73 17.74
C TYR A 282 -18.69 -1.89 16.62
N HIS A 283 -19.40 -0.85 17.04
CA HIS A 283 -19.87 0.18 16.13
C HIS A 283 -18.78 1.23 15.97
N ILE A 284 -18.20 1.29 14.76
CA ILE A 284 -17.26 2.35 14.43
C ILE A 284 -17.97 3.67 14.62
N THR A 285 -17.61 4.38 15.67
CA THR A 285 -18.06 5.77 15.84
C THR A 285 -17.41 6.52 14.68
N VAL A 286 -18.20 6.81 13.64
CA VAL A 286 -17.78 7.73 12.59
C VAL A 286 -17.52 9.04 13.34
N VAL A 287 -16.24 9.30 13.63
CA VAL A 287 -15.85 10.62 14.11
C VAL A 287 -16.23 11.53 12.96
N LYS A 288 -17.31 12.30 13.14
CA LYS A 288 -17.66 13.37 12.19
C LYS A 288 -16.37 14.11 11.90
N PRO A 289 -16.04 14.39 10.64
CA PRO A 289 -14.82 15.15 10.33
C PRO A 289 -14.82 16.33 11.29
N LYS A 290 -13.75 16.49 12.07
CA LYS A 290 -13.51 17.74 12.78
C LYS A 290 -13.72 18.82 11.75
N ASP A 291 -14.48 19.85 12.09
CA ASP A 291 -14.81 20.98 11.23
C ASP A 291 -13.73 21.23 10.20
N LYS A 292 -14.13 21.32 8.92
CA LYS A 292 -13.21 21.47 7.80
C LYS A 292 -12.12 22.47 8.19
N PRO A 293 -10.82 22.18 7.92
CA PRO A 293 -9.77 23.14 8.21
C PRO A 293 -10.17 24.51 7.63
N LEU A 294 -9.90 25.61 8.33
CA LEU A 294 -10.22 26.95 7.82
C LEU A 294 -9.78 27.16 6.36
N THR A 295 -8.65 26.51 5.98
CA THR A 295 -8.13 26.51 4.60
C THR A 295 -9.04 25.84 3.56
N SER A 296 -10.08 25.12 3.97
CA SER A 296 -11.05 24.48 3.06
C SER A 296 -12.37 25.24 2.94
N LEU A 297 -12.49 26.38 3.60
CA LEU A 297 -13.64 27.27 3.51
C LEU A 297 -13.54 28.15 2.26
N PRO A 298 -14.66 28.61 1.68
CA PRO A 298 -14.66 29.48 0.52
C PRO A 298 -13.95 30.82 0.78
N ASP A 299 -13.27 31.34 -0.23
CA ASP A 299 -12.51 32.60 -0.15
C ASP A 299 -13.38 33.82 0.19
N ASP A 300 -14.63 33.84 -0.24
CA ASP A 300 -15.60 34.87 0.08
C ASP A 300 -15.93 34.91 1.57
N LEU A 301 -15.99 33.78 2.24
CA LEU A 301 -16.14 33.69 3.69
C LEU A 301 -14.92 34.24 4.42
N HIS A 302 -13.72 33.89 3.96
CA HIS A 302 -12.47 34.46 4.50
C HIS A 302 -12.43 35.97 4.35
N ALA A 303 -12.79 36.47 3.18
CA ALA A 303 -12.88 37.91 2.91
C ALA A 303 -13.89 38.62 3.84
N LYS A 304 -15.06 38.01 4.07
CA LYS A 304 -16.08 38.52 4.98
C LYS A 304 -15.57 38.60 6.41
N VAL A 305 -14.96 37.51 6.92
CA VAL A 305 -14.41 37.46 8.27
C VAL A 305 -13.32 38.51 8.47
N LEU A 306 -12.38 38.61 7.51
CA LEU A 306 -11.31 39.61 7.58
C LEU A 306 -11.87 41.05 7.56
N ARG A 307 -12.87 41.35 6.73
CA ARG A 307 -13.54 42.66 6.74
C ARG A 307 -14.15 42.95 8.13
N THR A 308 -14.92 42.03 8.71
CA THR A 308 -15.49 42.18 10.03
C THR A 308 -14.44 42.48 11.10
N VAL A 309 -13.23 41.88 11.02
CA VAL A 309 -12.17 42.12 12.00
C VAL A 309 -11.44 43.46 11.76
N PHE A 310 -11.30 43.89 10.50
CA PHE A 310 -10.50 45.08 10.15
C PHE A 310 -11.32 46.35 9.79
N GLU A 311 -12.65 46.25 9.71
CA GLU A 311 -13.53 47.42 9.55
C GLU A 311 -13.80 48.22 10.86
N GLY A 312 -13.36 47.65 12.03
CA GLY A 312 -13.39 48.31 13.34
C GLY A 312 -11.98 48.80 13.79
N GLU A 313 -11.86 49.10 15.11
CA GLU A 313 -10.53 49.34 15.69
C GLU A 313 -9.66 48.11 15.56
N SER A 314 -8.62 48.20 14.76
CA SER A 314 -7.73 47.02 14.47
C SER A 314 -7.02 46.55 15.74
N PRO A 315 -7.06 45.26 16.09
CA PRO A 315 -6.33 44.72 17.23
C PRO A 315 -4.84 44.98 17.07
N GLN A 316 -4.21 45.59 18.06
CA GLN A 316 -2.80 45.96 17.97
C GLN A 316 -1.82 44.84 18.36
N ARG A 317 -2.34 43.74 18.97
CA ARG A 317 -1.51 42.64 19.46
C ARG A 317 -1.93 41.30 18.81
N TYR A 318 -0.96 40.46 18.54
CA TYR A 318 -1.17 39.17 17.89
C TYR A 318 -2.28 38.31 18.55
N LEU A 319 -2.28 38.20 19.89
CA LEU A 319 -3.26 37.43 20.62
C LEU A 319 -4.69 38.01 20.53
N GLU A 320 -4.82 39.34 20.48
CA GLU A 320 -6.10 40.04 20.31
C GLU A 320 -6.63 39.84 18.89
N LEU A 321 -5.75 39.89 17.89
CA LEU A 321 -6.08 39.60 16.49
C LEU A 321 -6.58 38.16 16.31
N VAL A 322 -5.88 37.18 16.91
CA VAL A 322 -6.31 35.77 16.87
C VAL A 322 -7.66 35.57 17.52
N LYS A 323 -7.93 36.22 18.67
CA LYS A 323 -9.24 36.16 19.31
C LYS A 323 -10.36 36.79 18.46
N ALA A 324 -10.10 37.97 17.87
CA ALA A 324 -11.05 38.64 17.00
C ALA A 324 -11.42 37.81 15.77
N ILE A 325 -10.38 37.21 15.10
CA ILE A 325 -10.60 36.32 13.97
C ILE A 325 -11.41 35.07 14.37
N ASN A 326 -11.09 34.43 15.49
CA ASN A 326 -11.82 33.27 15.98
C ASN A 326 -13.29 33.61 16.33
N GLN A 327 -13.52 34.80 16.90
CA GLN A 327 -14.88 35.27 17.18
C GLN A 327 -15.68 35.55 15.91
N ALA A 328 -15.05 36.17 14.91
CA ALA A 328 -15.70 36.44 13.63
C ALA A 328 -16.05 35.14 12.88
N TYR A 329 -15.17 34.12 12.89
CA TYR A 329 -15.54 32.79 12.36
C TYR A 329 -16.68 32.13 13.16
N ALA A 330 -16.68 32.29 14.48
CA ALA A 330 -17.74 31.72 15.31
C ALA A 330 -19.12 32.37 15.03
N GLN A 331 -19.16 33.65 14.68
CA GLN A 331 -20.38 34.36 14.27
C GLN A 331 -20.95 33.82 12.94
N GLU A 332 -20.04 33.35 12.04
CA GLU A 332 -20.43 32.70 10.79
C GLU A 332 -20.69 31.19 10.95
N GLY A 333 -20.75 30.67 12.18
CA GLY A 333 -21.09 29.27 12.47
C GLY A 333 -19.90 28.32 12.54
N TYR A 334 -18.68 28.81 12.47
CA TYR A 334 -17.43 28.01 12.48
C TYR A 334 -16.69 28.19 13.81
N LYS A 335 -17.00 27.38 14.82
CA LYS A 335 -16.29 27.39 16.10
C LYS A 335 -15.04 26.51 16.01
N ARG A 336 -13.89 27.06 16.35
CA ARG A 336 -12.68 26.30 16.64
C ARG A 336 -12.73 25.87 18.11
N GLY A 337 -12.50 24.57 18.40
CA GLY A 337 -12.26 24.14 19.79
C GLY A 337 -10.96 24.74 20.30
N ASP A 338 -10.92 25.09 21.59
CA ASP A 338 -9.76 25.60 22.31
C ASP A 338 -8.54 24.68 22.20
#